data_d811248015c3de1facee6181ee1bccff
#
_entry.id   d811248015c3de1facee6181ee1bccff
#
_cell.length_a   1.000
_cell.length_b   1.000
_cell.length_c   1.000
_cell.angle_alpha   90.00
_cell.angle_beta   90.00
_cell.angle_gamma   90.00
#
_symmetry.space_group_name_H-M   'P 1'
#
loop_
_entity.id
_entity.type
_entity.pdbx_description
1 polymer ?
#
loop_
_entity_poly.entity_id
_entity_poly.type
_entity_poly.pdbx_seq_one_letter_code
_entity_poly.pdbx_strand_id
1 'polypeptide(L)'
;DAVQKISIIPRGNAGGLTFFTPSEERMESGLYSRTYLQNQMAVALGGRVAEEIVYGEDEVTTGASNDLQQVASVARQMVTRFGMSDKLGPVALGRAQGGMFLGRDIAAERDFSEDTAATIDSEVSDLVDVAYHRATKVLNDNRSVLDELAEMLVESETVDSQELQDLLIRRDVRIAEYV
;
A
#
# COMPACT_ATOMS: atom_id res chain seq x y z
N ASP A 1 -8.20 -8.92 1.55
CA ASP A 1 -7.35 -9.99 2.09
C ASP A 1 -7.51 -10.05 3.60
N ALA A 2 -7.67 -11.26 4.15
CA ALA A 2 -7.77 -11.44 5.58
C ALA A 2 -6.38 -11.43 6.22
N VAL A 3 -6.25 -10.77 7.39
CA VAL A 3 -5.04 -10.85 8.21
C VAL A 3 -5.05 -12.20 8.94
N GLN A 4 -4.03 -13.01 8.72
CA GLN A 4 -3.86 -14.28 9.45
C GLN A 4 -3.12 -14.10 10.76
N LYS A 5 -2.11 -13.24 10.76
CA LYS A 5 -1.19 -13.11 11.87
C LYS A 5 -0.40 -11.82 11.75
N ILE A 6 -0.16 -11.18 12.87
CA ILE A 6 0.77 -10.04 13.01
C ILE A 6 1.87 -10.47 13.99
N SER A 7 3.13 -10.20 13.71
CA SER A 7 4.25 -10.54 14.58
C SER A 7 5.32 -9.46 14.57
N ILE A 8 5.83 -9.14 15.76
CA ILE A 8 6.98 -8.24 15.95
C ILE A 8 8.29 -9.02 16.16
N ILE A 9 8.27 -10.34 15.99
CA ILE A 9 9.48 -11.15 16.03
C ILE A 9 10.31 -10.86 14.77
N PRO A 10 11.55 -10.36 14.90
CA PRO A 10 12.39 -10.02 13.76
C PRO A 10 12.67 -11.24 12.87
N ARG A 11 12.60 -11.04 11.55
CA ARG A 11 12.96 -12.05 10.55
C ARG A 11 13.79 -11.42 9.43
N GLY A 12 15.07 -11.76 9.37
CA GLY A 12 16.00 -11.15 8.43
C GLY A 12 16.15 -9.65 8.70
N ASN A 13 15.87 -8.82 7.71
CA ASN A 13 15.93 -7.36 7.82
C ASN A 13 14.61 -6.72 8.26
N ALA A 14 13.54 -7.50 8.45
CA ALA A 14 12.23 -7.00 8.88
C ALA A 14 12.12 -7.07 10.42
N GLY A 15 11.76 -5.95 11.06
CA GLY A 15 11.50 -5.87 12.50
C GLY A 15 10.17 -6.51 12.91
N GLY A 16 9.29 -6.81 11.96
CA GLY A 16 8.00 -7.48 12.14
C GLY A 16 7.36 -7.80 10.80
N LEU A 17 6.31 -8.60 10.81
CA LEU A 17 5.59 -9.03 9.60
C LEU A 17 4.10 -9.18 9.86
N THR A 18 3.30 -8.75 8.89
CA THR A 18 1.88 -9.07 8.81
C THR A 18 1.65 -10.09 7.70
N PHE A 19 0.97 -11.18 8.03
CA PHE A 19 0.65 -12.25 7.09
C PHE A 19 -0.78 -12.10 6.62
N PHE A 20 -0.96 -12.02 5.30
CA PHE A 20 -2.27 -11.94 4.66
C PHE A 20 -2.59 -13.22 3.90
N THR A 21 -3.89 -13.57 3.87
CA THR A 21 -4.39 -14.58 2.94
C THR A 21 -5.14 -13.88 1.81
N PRO A 22 -4.67 -14.01 0.57
CA PRO A 22 -5.43 -13.54 -0.58
C PRO A 22 -6.77 -14.27 -0.67
N SER A 23 -7.82 -13.61 -1.21
CA SER A 23 -9.08 -14.29 -1.50
C SER A 23 -8.88 -15.32 -2.62
N GLU A 24 -9.63 -16.44 -2.57
CA GLU A 24 -9.57 -17.51 -3.59
C GLU A 24 -9.82 -16.96 -4.99
N GLU A 25 -10.80 -16.07 -5.17
CA GLU A 25 -11.11 -15.42 -6.44
C GLU A 25 -9.92 -14.69 -7.05
N ARG A 26 -9.11 -14.01 -6.22
CA ARG A 26 -7.91 -13.29 -6.68
C ARG A 26 -6.74 -14.21 -6.97
N MET A 27 -6.62 -15.31 -6.23
CA MET A 27 -5.62 -16.34 -6.52
C MET A 27 -5.87 -16.99 -7.87
N GLU A 28 -7.14 -17.20 -8.23
CA GLU A 28 -7.52 -17.83 -9.50
C GLU A 28 -7.47 -16.87 -10.68
N SER A 29 -7.98 -15.63 -10.52
CA SER A 29 -8.08 -14.68 -11.64
C SER A 29 -6.80 -13.92 -11.94
N GLY A 30 -5.98 -13.63 -10.93
CA GLY A 30 -4.82 -12.75 -11.05
C GLY A 30 -5.17 -11.31 -11.45
N LEU A 31 -6.46 -10.92 -11.39
CA LEU A 31 -6.95 -9.60 -11.78
C LEU A 31 -7.16 -8.71 -10.55
N TYR A 32 -6.74 -7.46 -10.67
CA TYR A 32 -6.83 -6.46 -9.61
C TYR A 32 -7.66 -5.26 -10.06
N SER A 33 -8.70 -4.93 -9.29
CA SER A 33 -9.50 -3.72 -9.54
C SER A 33 -8.75 -2.45 -9.11
N ARG A 34 -9.17 -1.28 -9.65
CA ARG A 34 -8.65 0.03 -9.23
C ARG A 34 -8.79 0.23 -7.71
N THR A 35 -9.95 -0.09 -7.15
CA THR A 35 -10.20 0.01 -5.70
C THR A 35 -9.26 -0.88 -4.90
N TYR A 36 -9.03 -2.11 -5.35
CA TYR A 36 -8.10 -3.01 -4.68
C TYR A 36 -6.68 -2.45 -4.64
N LEU A 37 -6.16 -1.94 -5.76
CA LEU A 37 -4.82 -1.35 -5.82
C LEU A 37 -4.70 -0.10 -4.93
N GLN A 38 -5.74 0.74 -4.90
CA GLN A 38 -5.78 1.89 -3.99
C GLN A 38 -5.78 1.46 -2.51
N ASN A 39 -6.51 0.40 -2.16
CA ASN A 39 -6.51 -0.15 -0.82
C ASN A 39 -5.15 -0.76 -0.45
N GLN A 40 -4.48 -1.44 -1.38
CA GLN A 40 -3.12 -1.96 -1.16
C GLN A 40 -2.11 -0.84 -0.88
N MET A 41 -2.20 0.28 -1.60
CA MET A 41 -1.35 1.44 -1.33
C MET A 41 -1.63 2.02 0.07
N ALA A 42 -2.90 2.13 0.48
CA ALA A 42 -3.24 2.60 1.82
C ALA A 42 -2.73 1.67 2.93
N VAL A 43 -2.80 0.34 2.73
CA VAL A 43 -2.23 -0.64 3.66
C VAL A 43 -0.71 -0.48 3.76
N ALA A 44 -0.01 -0.35 2.63
CA ALA A 44 1.44 -0.16 2.61
C ALA A 44 1.87 1.15 3.32
N LEU A 45 1.06 2.22 3.23
CA LEU A 45 1.32 3.48 3.93
C LEU A 45 1.01 3.43 5.43
N GLY A 46 0.31 2.38 5.89
CA GLY A 46 -0.19 2.29 7.27
C GLY A 46 0.90 2.41 8.33
N GLY A 47 2.06 1.76 8.13
CA GLY A 47 3.18 1.85 9.06
C GLY A 47 3.75 3.27 9.19
N ARG A 48 3.97 3.94 8.05
CA ARG A 48 4.43 5.33 8.01
C ARG A 48 3.46 6.27 8.71
N VAL A 49 2.16 6.15 8.40
CA VAL A 49 1.11 6.98 9.00
C VAL A 49 0.96 6.70 10.50
N ALA A 50 1.12 5.45 10.94
CA ALA A 50 1.10 5.11 12.35
C ALA A 50 2.25 5.79 13.12
N GLU A 51 3.46 5.82 12.56
CA GLU A 51 4.60 6.55 13.16
C GLU A 51 4.28 8.05 13.29
N GLU A 52 3.73 8.69 12.24
CA GLU A 52 3.35 10.10 12.26
C GLU A 52 2.29 10.43 13.33
N ILE A 53 1.26 9.57 13.46
CA ILE A 53 0.18 9.76 14.43
C ILE A 53 0.69 9.57 15.87
N VAL A 54 1.61 8.63 16.09
CA VAL A 54 2.08 8.28 17.44
C VAL A 54 3.21 9.17 17.91
N TYR A 55 4.19 9.47 17.06
CA TYR A 55 5.43 10.14 17.41
C TYR A 55 5.55 11.57 16.83
N GLY A 56 4.72 11.93 15.84
CA GLY A 56 4.80 13.17 15.11
C GLY A 56 5.65 13.07 13.83
N GLU A 57 5.47 14.04 12.93
CA GLU A 57 6.13 14.04 11.61
C GLU A 57 7.67 14.07 11.70
N ASP A 58 8.22 14.74 12.69
CA ASP A 58 9.67 14.90 12.86
C ASP A 58 10.37 13.62 13.31
N GLU A 59 9.63 12.66 13.87
CA GLU A 59 10.17 11.40 14.43
C GLU A 59 9.95 10.20 13.50
N VAL A 60 9.53 10.44 12.27
CA VAL A 60 9.30 9.36 11.30
C VAL A 60 10.60 8.75 10.85
N THR A 61 10.65 7.41 10.82
CA THR A 61 11.85 6.66 10.50
C THR A 61 11.95 6.27 9.02
N THR A 62 13.09 5.73 8.63
CA THR A 62 13.31 5.16 7.29
C THR A 62 12.71 3.75 7.14
N GLY A 63 12.04 3.21 8.17
CA GLY A 63 11.51 1.85 8.20
C GLY A 63 10.54 1.54 7.05
N ALA A 64 9.74 2.51 6.65
CA ALA A 64 8.77 2.37 5.57
C ALA A 64 9.34 2.52 4.14
N SER A 65 10.66 2.57 3.95
CA SER A 65 11.26 2.86 2.62
C SER A 65 10.83 1.89 1.52
N ASN A 66 10.71 0.60 1.84
CA ASN A 66 10.27 -0.41 0.88
C ASN A 66 8.79 -0.24 0.52
N ASP A 67 7.95 0.07 1.51
CA ASP A 67 6.53 0.30 1.32
C ASP A 67 6.29 1.54 0.45
N LEU A 68 7.04 2.62 0.67
CA LEU A 68 6.99 3.83 -0.16
C LEU A 68 7.40 3.56 -1.61
N GLN A 69 8.42 2.72 -1.85
CA GLN A 69 8.79 2.31 -3.20
C GLN A 69 7.71 1.47 -3.86
N GLN A 70 7.08 0.57 -3.11
CA GLN A 70 5.97 -0.24 -3.60
C GLN A 70 4.76 0.63 -3.97
N VAL A 71 4.37 1.57 -3.12
CA VAL A 71 3.28 2.53 -3.36
C VAL A 71 3.53 3.32 -4.65
N ALA A 72 4.72 3.91 -4.81
CA ALA A 72 5.09 4.65 -6.01
C ALA A 72 5.06 3.77 -7.27
N SER A 73 5.50 2.51 -7.17
CA SER A 73 5.49 1.56 -8.28
C SER A 73 4.05 1.18 -8.68
N VAL A 74 3.18 0.89 -7.72
CA VAL A 74 1.77 0.55 -7.97
C VAL A 74 1.04 1.75 -8.60
N ALA A 75 1.17 2.96 -8.03
CA ALA A 75 0.55 4.17 -8.56
C ALA A 75 0.99 4.43 -10.00
N ARG A 76 2.29 4.31 -10.30
CA ARG A 76 2.83 4.47 -11.65
C ARG A 76 2.28 3.42 -12.62
N GLN A 77 2.17 2.17 -12.21
CA GLN A 77 1.58 1.12 -13.04
C GLN A 77 0.09 1.36 -13.30
N MET A 78 -0.67 1.84 -12.31
CA MET A 78 -2.08 2.21 -12.49
C MET A 78 -2.23 3.27 -13.58
N VAL A 79 -1.39 4.29 -13.56
CA VAL A 79 -1.43 5.40 -14.52
C VAL A 79 -0.94 4.97 -15.89
N THR A 80 0.23 4.29 -15.97
CA THR A 80 0.91 4.09 -17.26
C THR A 80 0.58 2.75 -17.93
N ARG A 81 0.25 1.71 -17.18
CA ARG A 81 0.05 0.36 -17.73
C ARG A 81 -1.41 -0.10 -17.75
N PHE A 82 -2.16 0.26 -16.72
CA PHE A 82 -3.51 -0.26 -16.54
C PHE A 82 -4.60 0.72 -17.04
N GLY A 83 -4.20 1.92 -17.51
CA GLY A 83 -5.14 2.92 -18.01
C GLY A 83 -6.14 3.38 -16.93
N MET A 84 -5.67 3.47 -15.68
CA MET A 84 -6.50 3.82 -14.52
C MET A 84 -6.36 5.29 -14.10
N SER A 85 -5.89 6.17 -15.00
CA SER A 85 -5.85 7.61 -14.81
C SER A 85 -7.11 8.26 -15.37
N ASP A 86 -7.69 9.19 -14.63
CA ASP A 86 -8.87 9.93 -15.10
C ASP A 86 -8.49 11.02 -16.10
N LYS A 87 -7.28 11.59 -16.02
CA LYS A 87 -6.80 12.63 -16.94
C LYS A 87 -6.28 12.04 -18.25
N LEU A 88 -5.58 10.90 -18.20
CA LEU A 88 -4.97 10.27 -19.38
C LEU A 88 -5.89 9.26 -20.07
N GLY A 89 -6.91 8.77 -19.36
CA GLY A 89 -7.86 7.79 -19.89
C GLY A 89 -7.29 6.36 -19.99
N PRO A 90 -8.01 5.45 -20.67
CA PRO A 90 -7.66 4.03 -20.75
C PRO A 90 -6.58 3.77 -21.82
N VAL A 91 -5.40 4.34 -21.63
CA VAL A 91 -4.24 4.24 -22.53
C VAL A 91 -3.08 3.62 -21.80
N ALA A 92 -2.37 2.68 -22.43
CA ALA A 92 -1.09 2.21 -21.95
C ALA A 92 0.03 3.10 -22.49
N LEU A 93 0.80 3.71 -21.59
CA LEU A 93 1.89 4.64 -21.87
C LEU A 93 3.23 4.01 -21.48
N GLY A 94 4.23 4.18 -22.29
CA GLY A 94 5.54 3.56 -22.09
C GLY A 94 5.61 2.15 -22.69
N ARG A 95 6.72 1.88 -23.37
CA ARG A 95 6.96 0.54 -23.92
C ARG A 95 7.07 -0.47 -22.78
N ALA A 96 6.39 -1.59 -22.94
CA ALA A 96 6.71 -2.77 -22.14
C ALA A 96 8.21 -3.00 -22.22
N GLN A 97 8.88 -3.19 -21.07
CA GLN A 97 10.25 -3.66 -21.04
C GLN A 97 10.27 -5.06 -21.67
N GLY A 98 10.26 -5.09 -22.98
CA GLY A 98 10.30 -6.29 -23.80
C GLY A 98 11.72 -6.61 -24.18
N GLY A 99 12.27 -7.69 -23.60
CA GLY A 99 13.38 -8.43 -24.14
C GLY A 99 14.74 -7.82 -23.86
N MET A 100 15.45 -8.38 -22.90
CA MET A 100 16.92 -8.41 -22.92
C MET A 100 17.38 -8.99 -24.27
N PHE A 101 17.61 -8.14 -25.25
CA PHE A 101 18.45 -8.46 -26.39
C PHE A 101 19.71 -7.62 -26.30
N LEU A 102 20.80 -8.31 -26.03
CA LEU A 102 22.20 -7.95 -26.00
C LEU A 102 22.59 -6.63 -26.71
N GLY A 103 23.16 -5.68 -25.94
CA GLY A 103 24.27 -4.90 -26.44
C GLY A 103 24.00 -3.54 -27.01
N ARG A 104 22.89 -2.83 -26.63
CA ARG A 104 22.79 -1.38 -26.80
C ARG A 104 21.99 -0.82 -25.64
N ASP A 105 22.66 -0.05 -24.78
CA ASP A 105 22.07 1.03 -23.99
C ASP A 105 21.58 2.12 -24.96
N ILE A 106 20.50 1.84 -25.65
CA ILE A 106 19.71 2.88 -26.29
C ILE A 106 18.84 3.40 -25.14
N ALA A 107 19.11 4.62 -24.67
CA ALA A 107 18.23 5.38 -23.82
C ALA A 107 16.80 5.09 -24.27
N ALA A 108 16.00 4.48 -23.39
CA ALA A 108 14.62 4.13 -23.73
C ALA A 108 13.91 5.46 -24.04
N GLU A 109 13.80 5.78 -25.33
CA GLU A 109 13.12 6.96 -25.81
C GLU A 109 11.68 6.87 -25.30
N ARG A 110 11.28 7.86 -24.49
CA ARG A 110 9.89 7.95 -24.02
C ARG A 110 9.01 8.08 -25.24
N ASP A 111 7.95 7.28 -25.30
CA ASP A 111 6.97 7.31 -26.39
C ASP A 111 5.84 8.33 -26.17
N PHE A 112 6.04 9.26 -25.23
CA PHE A 112 5.08 10.31 -24.87
C PHE A 112 5.78 11.65 -24.64
N SER A 113 5.03 12.75 -24.80
CA SER A 113 5.51 14.13 -24.66
C SER A 113 5.86 14.49 -23.21
N GLU A 114 6.62 15.58 -23.02
CA GLU A 114 6.92 16.13 -21.70
C GLU A 114 5.64 16.54 -20.94
N ASP A 115 4.61 17.04 -21.62
CA ASP A 115 3.32 17.38 -21.01
C ASP A 115 2.63 16.13 -20.48
N THR A 116 2.69 15.02 -21.22
CA THR A 116 2.19 13.73 -20.77
C THR A 116 2.98 13.21 -19.58
N ALA A 117 4.31 13.37 -19.58
CA ALA A 117 5.15 13.00 -18.44
C ALA A 117 4.76 13.78 -17.18
N ALA A 118 4.57 15.10 -17.28
CA ALA A 118 4.12 15.93 -16.17
C ALA A 118 2.74 15.51 -15.67
N THR A 119 1.84 15.14 -16.57
CA THR A 119 0.50 14.62 -16.20
C THR A 119 0.60 13.27 -15.49
N ILE A 120 1.48 12.36 -15.94
CA ILE A 120 1.75 11.09 -15.25
C ILE A 120 2.23 11.35 -13.83
N ASP A 121 3.19 12.26 -13.63
CA ASP A 121 3.72 12.54 -12.31
C ASP A 121 2.66 13.16 -11.39
N SER A 122 1.80 14.05 -11.91
CA SER A 122 0.65 14.59 -11.16
C SER A 122 -0.33 13.49 -10.75
N GLU A 123 -0.74 12.62 -11.68
CA GLU A 123 -1.70 11.53 -11.39
C GLU A 123 -1.13 10.51 -10.40
N VAL A 124 0.16 10.22 -10.46
CA VAL A 124 0.84 9.35 -9.48
C VAL A 124 0.80 9.98 -8.10
N SER A 125 1.11 11.28 -7.98
CA SER A 125 1.04 12.01 -6.71
C SER A 125 -0.37 12.01 -6.15
N ASP A 126 -1.37 12.33 -6.97
CA ASP A 126 -2.79 12.36 -6.58
C ASP A 126 -3.27 10.99 -6.03
N LEU A 127 -2.85 9.88 -6.67
CA LEU A 127 -3.18 8.53 -6.21
C LEU A 127 -2.53 8.19 -4.86
N VAL A 128 -1.28 8.59 -4.67
CA VAL A 128 -0.56 8.39 -3.40
C VAL A 128 -1.22 9.22 -2.29
N ASP A 129 -1.57 10.47 -2.56
CA ASP A 129 -2.23 11.35 -1.60
C ASP A 129 -3.60 10.81 -1.17
N VAL A 130 -4.39 10.28 -2.10
CA VAL A 130 -5.67 9.61 -1.79
C VAL A 130 -5.46 8.42 -0.86
N ALA A 131 -4.45 7.58 -1.14
CA ALA A 131 -4.14 6.42 -0.31
C ALA A 131 -3.63 6.84 1.09
N TYR A 132 -2.78 7.87 1.16
CA TYR A 132 -2.28 8.42 2.41
C TYR A 132 -3.42 8.98 3.29
N HIS A 133 -4.30 9.79 2.71
CA HIS A 133 -5.45 10.34 3.45
C HIS A 133 -6.40 9.24 3.93
N ARG A 134 -6.59 8.17 3.13
CA ARG A 134 -7.37 7.00 3.55
C ARG A 134 -6.74 6.31 4.75
N ALA A 135 -5.44 6.01 4.71
CA ALA A 135 -4.71 5.41 5.82
C ALA A 135 -4.80 6.28 7.09
N THR A 136 -4.57 7.59 6.95
CA THR A 136 -4.65 8.56 8.04
C THR A 136 -6.04 8.58 8.68
N LYS A 137 -7.10 8.59 7.85
CA LYS A 137 -8.48 8.57 8.35
C LYS A 137 -8.76 7.29 9.13
N VAL A 138 -8.43 6.11 8.57
CA VAL A 138 -8.68 4.82 9.23
C VAL A 138 -7.97 4.74 10.56
N LEU A 139 -6.70 5.12 10.62
CA LEU A 139 -5.91 5.03 11.85
C LEU A 139 -6.36 6.05 12.92
N ASN A 140 -6.71 7.27 12.52
CA ASN A 140 -7.24 8.27 13.47
C ASN A 140 -8.61 7.86 14.03
N ASP A 141 -9.52 7.39 13.17
CA ASP A 141 -10.87 6.94 13.59
C ASP A 141 -10.78 5.74 14.55
N ASN A 142 -9.71 4.94 14.43
CA ASN A 142 -9.51 3.72 15.21
C ASN A 142 -8.25 3.77 16.12
N ARG A 143 -7.85 4.96 16.58
CA ARG A 143 -6.64 5.15 17.39
C ARG A 143 -6.56 4.22 18.60
N SER A 144 -7.66 4.03 19.31
CA SER A 144 -7.70 3.15 20.47
C SER A 144 -7.45 1.67 20.13
N VAL A 145 -7.78 1.25 18.89
CA VAL A 145 -7.48 -0.10 18.39
C VAL A 145 -5.99 -0.24 18.11
N LEU A 146 -5.40 0.78 17.49
CA LEU A 146 -3.95 0.81 17.22
C LEU A 146 -3.14 0.69 18.52
N ASP A 147 -3.50 1.48 19.53
CA ASP A 147 -2.81 1.48 20.82
C ASP A 147 -2.94 0.11 21.53
N GLU A 148 -4.15 -0.47 21.59
CA GLU A 148 -4.37 -1.78 22.22
C GLU A 148 -3.70 -2.93 21.46
N LEU A 149 -3.71 -2.90 20.11
CA LEU A 149 -2.99 -3.87 19.29
C LEU A 149 -1.47 -3.82 19.54
N ALA A 150 -0.93 -2.61 19.70
CA ALA A 150 0.48 -2.44 20.03
C ALA A 150 0.82 -3.01 21.41
N GLU A 151 -0.04 -2.79 22.42
CA GLU A 151 0.12 -3.40 23.75
C GLU A 151 0.08 -4.93 23.68
N MET A 152 -0.91 -5.52 22.98
CA MET A 152 -1.01 -6.97 22.77
C MET A 152 0.27 -7.53 22.13
N LEU A 153 0.82 -6.85 21.12
CA LEU A 153 2.05 -7.28 20.44
C LEU A 153 3.27 -7.16 21.35
N VAL A 154 3.36 -6.16 22.22
CA VAL A 154 4.44 -6.03 23.20
C VAL A 154 4.39 -7.18 24.23
N GLU A 155 3.19 -7.62 24.63
CA GLU A 155 3.02 -8.70 25.60
C GLU A 155 3.23 -10.09 25.01
N SER A 156 2.68 -10.36 23.82
CA SER A 156 2.62 -11.71 23.24
C SER A 156 3.54 -11.92 22.02
N GLU A 157 4.17 -10.83 21.52
CA GLU A 157 5.01 -10.79 20.30
C GLU A 157 4.29 -11.19 19.02
N THR A 158 3.08 -11.74 19.12
CA THR A 158 2.29 -12.23 17.99
C THR A 158 0.81 -12.16 18.34
N VAL A 159 0.00 -11.67 17.38
CA VAL A 159 -1.46 -11.64 17.44
C VAL A 159 -2.00 -12.41 16.23
N ASP A 160 -2.87 -13.39 16.47
CA ASP A 160 -3.48 -14.18 15.42
C ASP A 160 -4.77 -13.55 14.88
N SER A 161 -5.36 -14.20 13.86
CA SER A 161 -6.59 -13.72 13.21
C SER A 161 -7.77 -13.63 14.16
N GLN A 162 -7.90 -14.58 15.09
CA GLN A 162 -9.04 -14.61 16.03
C GLN A 162 -8.91 -13.50 17.07
N GLU A 163 -7.74 -13.33 17.64
CA GLU A 163 -7.44 -12.27 18.61
C GLU A 163 -7.66 -10.88 18.02
N LEU A 164 -7.23 -10.68 16.75
CA LEU A 164 -7.46 -9.44 16.02
C LEU A 164 -8.95 -9.20 15.77
N GLN A 165 -9.71 -10.22 15.36
CA GLN A 165 -11.15 -10.10 15.17
C GLN A 165 -11.87 -9.76 16.46
N ASP A 166 -11.52 -10.41 17.57
CA ASP A 166 -12.11 -10.15 18.88
C ASP A 166 -11.85 -8.71 19.34
N LEU A 167 -10.64 -8.18 19.08
CA LEU A 167 -10.31 -6.78 19.33
C LEU A 167 -11.20 -5.84 18.50
N LEU A 168 -11.34 -6.07 17.20
CA LEU A 168 -12.13 -5.24 16.30
C LEU A 168 -13.62 -5.24 16.69
N ILE A 169 -14.17 -6.41 17.04
CA ILE A 169 -15.56 -6.53 17.51
C ILE A 169 -15.75 -5.79 18.84
N ARG A 170 -14.85 -5.98 19.79
CA ARG A 170 -14.92 -5.34 21.11
C ARG A 170 -14.87 -3.81 21.03
N ARG A 171 -14.16 -3.28 20.02
CA ARG A 171 -14.03 -1.85 19.77
C ARG A 171 -15.05 -1.29 18.76
N ASP A 172 -16.03 -2.10 18.34
CA ASP A 172 -17.10 -1.74 17.39
C ASP A 172 -16.56 -1.14 16.07
N VAL A 173 -15.45 -1.71 15.55
CA VAL A 173 -14.87 -1.26 14.29
C VAL A 173 -15.75 -1.71 13.12
N ARG A 174 -16.26 -0.74 12.36
CA ARG A 174 -17.11 -0.99 11.20
C ARG A 174 -16.28 -1.09 9.93
N ILE A 175 -15.78 -2.28 9.65
CA ILE A 175 -14.91 -2.53 8.47
C ILE A 175 -15.59 -2.07 7.16
N ALA A 176 -16.91 -2.17 7.04
CA ALA A 176 -17.66 -1.76 5.85
C ALA A 176 -17.58 -0.24 5.53
N GLU A 177 -17.19 0.59 6.49
CA GLU A 177 -17.06 2.05 6.26
C GLU A 177 -15.76 2.42 5.52
N TYR A 178 -14.83 1.46 5.39
CA TYR A 178 -13.49 1.68 4.82
C TYR A 178 -13.21 0.87 3.54
N VAL A 179 -14.21 0.16 3.03
CA VAL A 179 -14.08 -0.70 1.82
C VAL A 179 -14.57 0.02 0.56
#